data_f40ef2372cbcc653c07acab60ec53eb8
#
_entry.id   f40ef2372cbcc653c07acab60ec53eb8
#
_cell.length_a   1.000
_cell.length_b   1.000
_cell.length_c   1.000
_cell.angle_alpha   90.00
_cell.angle_beta   90.00
_cell.angle_gamma   90.00
#
_symmetry.space_group_name_H-M   'P 1'
#
loop_
_entity.id
_entity.type
_entity.pdbx_description
1 polymer ?
#
loop_
_entity_poly.entity_id
_entity_poly.type
_entity_poly.pdbx_seq_one_letter_code
_entity_poly.pdbx_strand_id
1 'polypeptide(L)'
;MKILLINGSPKGKRSNSLKLAYSFIKGLENGCTSNKEELSVDELHIASMNIGACKGCFACWQKTPGRCCINDDMQTVIKKLIRADLILWSFPLYYFNVPGMLKNLIDRQLPMSLPFMSSKQDEYGSGSHDSRYDMEGKRHVLISTCGFYSAVGNYDSVLRMFDHFLGKGNY
;
A
#
# COMPACT_ATOMS: atom_id res chain seq x y z
N MET A 1 7.03 -8.97 -14.86
CA MET A 1 6.47 -8.60 -13.52
C MET A 1 6.39 -7.08 -13.38
N LYS A 2 5.25 -6.53 -12.95
CA LYS A 2 5.02 -5.08 -12.74
C LYS A 2 5.10 -4.77 -11.24
N ILE A 3 6.04 -3.91 -10.86
CA ILE A 3 6.22 -3.44 -9.49
C ILE A 3 5.65 -2.04 -9.34
N LEU A 4 4.87 -1.81 -8.28
CA LEU A 4 4.49 -0.48 -7.83
C LEU A 4 5.23 -0.15 -6.54
N LEU A 5 6.18 0.77 -6.61
CA LEU A 5 6.87 1.33 -5.45
C LEU A 5 6.10 2.53 -4.90
N ILE A 6 5.60 2.44 -3.68
CA ILE A 6 4.93 3.51 -2.96
C ILE A 6 5.87 4.08 -1.91
N ASN A 7 6.42 5.26 -2.16
CA ASN A 7 7.25 5.98 -1.21
C ASN A 7 6.38 6.90 -0.35
N GLY A 8 6.03 6.43 0.84
CA GLY A 8 5.23 7.16 1.83
C GLY A 8 6.05 8.08 2.76
N SER A 9 7.32 8.32 2.46
CA SER A 9 8.15 9.19 3.28
C SER A 9 7.93 10.67 2.96
N PRO A 10 7.74 11.56 3.98
CA PRO A 10 7.70 13.01 3.76
C PRO A 10 9.01 13.58 3.22
N LYS A 11 10.13 12.86 3.35
CA LYS A 11 11.43 13.26 2.77
C LYS A 11 11.51 13.02 1.25
N GLY A 12 10.47 12.45 0.64
CA GLY A 12 10.42 12.14 -0.79
C GLY A 12 11.63 11.31 -1.21
N LYS A 13 12.32 11.70 -2.27
CA LYS A 13 13.50 11.00 -2.83
C LYS A 13 14.70 10.92 -1.88
N ARG A 14 14.73 11.70 -0.80
CA ARG A 14 15.81 11.66 0.22
C ARG A 14 15.57 10.67 1.35
N SER A 15 14.54 9.84 1.25
CA SER A 15 14.16 8.86 2.27
C SER A 15 15.17 7.72 2.38
N ASN A 16 15.48 7.31 3.61
CA ASN A 16 16.32 6.13 3.86
C ASN A 16 15.57 4.83 3.57
N SER A 17 14.28 4.74 3.89
CA SER A 17 13.46 3.58 3.52
C SER A 17 13.42 3.40 2.01
N LEU A 18 13.37 4.49 1.23
CA LEU A 18 13.41 4.44 -0.23
C LEU A 18 14.74 3.88 -0.75
N LYS A 19 15.88 4.21 -0.14
CA LYS A 19 17.18 3.63 -0.52
C LYS A 19 17.20 2.12 -0.35
N LEU A 20 16.60 1.61 0.74
CA LEU A 20 16.46 0.16 0.95
C LEU A 20 15.52 -0.47 -0.09
N ALA A 21 14.42 0.22 -0.43
CA ALA A 21 13.51 -0.23 -1.47
C ALA A 21 14.21 -0.36 -2.84
N TYR A 22 15.05 0.59 -3.21
CA TYR A 22 15.84 0.48 -4.44
C TYR A 22 16.86 -0.67 -4.40
N SER A 23 17.48 -0.93 -3.25
CA SER A 23 18.36 -2.09 -3.11
C SER A 23 17.59 -3.41 -3.27
N PHE A 24 16.37 -3.49 -2.74
CA PHE A 24 15.49 -4.64 -2.93
C PHE A 24 15.12 -4.83 -4.41
N ILE A 25 14.68 -3.75 -5.09
CA ILE A 25 14.34 -3.80 -6.53
C ILE A 25 15.53 -4.26 -7.36
N LYS A 26 16.73 -3.73 -7.09
CA LYS A 26 17.94 -4.16 -7.77
C LYS A 26 18.25 -5.65 -7.59
N GLY A 27 17.96 -6.19 -6.40
CA GLY A 27 18.05 -7.64 -6.17
C GLY A 27 17.08 -8.45 -7.02
N LEU A 28 15.83 -7.96 -7.17
CA LEU A 28 14.84 -8.58 -8.05
C LEU A 28 15.24 -8.50 -9.53
N GLU A 29 15.77 -7.35 -9.99
CA GLU A 29 16.26 -7.18 -11.37
C GLU A 29 17.34 -8.19 -11.71
N ASN A 30 18.30 -8.38 -10.80
CA ASN A 30 19.37 -9.36 -10.99
C ASN A 30 18.81 -10.80 -11.10
N GLY A 31 17.81 -11.15 -10.27
CA GLY A 31 17.14 -12.45 -10.34
C GLY A 31 16.32 -12.63 -11.62
N CYS A 32 15.58 -11.60 -12.05
CA CYS A 32 14.78 -11.65 -13.28
C CYS A 32 15.64 -11.74 -14.54
N THR A 33 16.78 -11.06 -14.56
CA THR A 33 17.74 -11.14 -15.68
C THR A 33 18.23 -12.57 -15.89
N SER A 34 18.46 -13.30 -14.80
CA SER A 34 18.87 -14.71 -14.85
C SER A 34 17.76 -15.60 -15.45
N ASN A 35 16.50 -15.24 -15.31
CA ASN A 35 15.34 -15.98 -15.76
C ASN A 35 14.71 -15.43 -17.07
N LYS A 36 15.31 -14.36 -17.67
CA LYS A 36 14.77 -13.66 -18.86
C LYS A 36 13.36 -13.08 -18.65
N GLU A 37 12.99 -12.75 -17.43
CA GLU A 37 11.72 -12.08 -17.13
C GLU A 37 11.87 -10.56 -17.24
N GLU A 38 10.94 -9.91 -17.94
CA GLU A 38 10.87 -8.44 -17.99
C GLU A 38 10.30 -7.89 -16.68
N LEU A 39 10.99 -6.91 -16.10
CA LEU A 39 10.57 -6.21 -14.89
C LEU A 39 10.33 -4.74 -15.20
N SER A 40 9.18 -4.21 -14.80
CA SER A 40 8.86 -2.79 -14.91
C SER A 40 8.52 -2.21 -13.54
N VAL A 41 9.02 -1.02 -13.23
CA VAL A 41 8.82 -0.34 -11.94
C VAL A 41 8.09 0.98 -12.17
N ASP A 42 6.93 1.10 -11.56
CA ASP A 42 6.20 2.36 -11.41
C ASP A 42 6.46 2.93 -10.01
N GLU A 43 6.70 4.23 -9.91
CA GLU A 43 6.93 4.89 -8.61
C GLU A 43 5.83 5.91 -8.28
N LEU A 44 5.42 5.93 -7.01
CA LEU A 44 4.58 6.95 -6.41
C LEU A 44 5.31 7.59 -5.23
N HIS A 45 5.62 8.87 -5.36
CA HIS A 45 6.20 9.66 -4.26
C HIS A 45 5.10 10.49 -3.61
N ILE A 46 4.53 9.96 -2.52
CA ILE A 46 3.32 10.54 -1.88
C ILE A 46 3.54 11.98 -1.43
N ALA A 47 4.76 12.34 -1.05
CA ALA A 47 5.11 13.72 -0.65
C ALA A 47 4.91 14.77 -1.76
N SER A 48 4.86 14.36 -3.02
CA SER A 48 4.63 15.25 -4.19
C SER A 48 3.25 15.09 -4.80
N MET A 49 2.38 14.27 -4.19
CA MET A 49 1.03 14.01 -4.69
C MET A 49 -0.02 14.76 -3.89
N ASN A 50 -1.09 15.15 -4.55
CA ASN A 50 -2.27 15.70 -3.90
C ASN A 50 -3.25 14.57 -3.56
N ILE A 51 -3.18 14.05 -2.32
CA ILE A 51 -4.07 13.03 -1.81
C ILE A 51 -4.70 13.54 -0.51
N GLY A 52 -5.95 14.01 -0.60
CA GLY A 52 -6.70 14.48 0.55
C GLY A 52 -7.15 13.33 1.47
N ALA A 53 -7.47 13.65 2.71
CA ALA A 53 -8.03 12.69 3.66
C ALA A 53 -9.39 12.14 3.21
N CYS A 54 -9.70 10.91 3.60
CA CYS A 54 -11.03 10.33 3.39
C CYS A 54 -12.06 11.09 4.24
N LYS A 55 -13.19 11.48 3.64
CA LYS A 55 -14.28 12.19 4.32
C LYS A 55 -15.33 11.25 4.93
N GLY A 56 -15.18 9.94 4.78
CA GLY A 56 -16.16 8.97 5.27
C GLY A 56 -17.57 9.11 4.65
N CYS A 57 -17.66 9.69 3.46
CA CYS A 57 -18.96 10.02 2.83
C CYS A 57 -19.61 8.84 2.10
N PHE A 58 -18.91 7.73 1.93
CA PHE A 58 -19.35 6.50 1.25
C PHE A 58 -19.90 6.70 -0.17
N ALA A 59 -19.65 7.85 -0.80
CA ALA A 59 -20.08 8.09 -2.17
C ALA A 59 -19.48 7.07 -3.17
N CYS A 60 -18.27 6.59 -2.89
CA CYS A 60 -17.58 5.55 -3.67
C CYS A 60 -18.26 4.16 -3.61
N TRP A 61 -19.22 3.96 -2.74
CA TRP A 61 -20.07 2.76 -2.69
C TRP A 61 -21.46 2.99 -3.24
N GLN A 62 -22.02 4.19 -3.05
CA GLN A 62 -23.41 4.50 -3.35
C GLN A 62 -23.61 5.25 -4.67
N LYS A 63 -22.89 6.38 -4.86
CA LYS A 63 -23.10 7.30 -6.00
C LYS A 63 -22.16 7.04 -7.16
N THR A 64 -20.91 6.70 -6.87
CA THR A 64 -19.84 6.48 -7.86
C THR A 64 -19.10 5.19 -7.54
N PRO A 65 -19.73 4.00 -7.66
CA PRO A 65 -19.12 2.73 -7.26
C PRO A 65 -17.75 2.52 -7.90
N GLY A 66 -16.74 2.24 -7.07
CA GLY A 66 -15.36 2.04 -7.52
C GLY A 66 -14.57 3.34 -7.76
N ARG A 67 -15.17 4.53 -7.55
CA ARG A 67 -14.50 5.82 -7.73
C ARG A 67 -14.75 6.75 -6.56
N CYS A 68 -13.69 7.37 -6.04
CA CYS A 68 -13.84 8.40 -5.03
C CYS A 68 -14.40 9.70 -5.64
N CYS A 69 -15.30 10.39 -4.91
CA CYS A 69 -15.86 11.67 -5.33
C CYS A 69 -14.86 12.85 -5.20
N ILE A 70 -13.77 12.69 -4.46
CA ILE A 70 -12.71 13.69 -4.36
C ILE A 70 -11.87 13.63 -5.62
N ASN A 71 -11.77 14.76 -6.32
CA ASN A 71 -10.98 14.88 -7.54
C ASN A 71 -9.53 15.25 -7.18
N ASP A 72 -8.69 14.23 -7.05
CA ASP A 72 -7.27 14.32 -6.73
C ASP A 72 -6.49 13.13 -7.32
N ASP A 73 -5.21 12.98 -6.97
CA ASP A 73 -4.34 11.95 -7.55
C ASP A 73 -4.71 10.51 -7.19
N MET A 74 -5.64 10.31 -6.26
CA MET A 74 -6.03 8.97 -5.80
C MET A 74 -6.58 8.08 -6.92
N GLN A 75 -7.20 8.65 -7.95
CA GLN A 75 -7.67 7.88 -9.12
C GLN A 75 -6.51 7.21 -9.87
N THR A 76 -5.40 7.91 -9.98
CA THR A 76 -4.17 7.38 -10.60
C THR A 76 -3.56 6.29 -9.72
N VAL A 77 -3.53 6.49 -8.41
CA VAL A 77 -3.04 5.50 -7.44
C VAL A 77 -3.82 4.19 -7.55
N ILE A 78 -5.15 4.25 -7.52
CA ILE A 78 -6.02 3.06 -7.61
C ILE A 78 -5.74 2.28 -8.91
N LYS A 79 -5.63 2.97 -10.04
CA LYS A 79 -5.32 2.31 -11.33
C LYS A 79 -3.97 1.59 -11.30
N LYS A 80 -2.96 2.18 -10.65
CA LYS A 80 -1.64 1.57 -10.53
C LYS A 80 -1.65 0.38 -9.57
N LEU A 81 -2.36 0.47 -8.44
CA LEU A 81 -2.55 -0.64 -7.49
C LEU A 81 -3.19 -1.86 -8.17
N ILE A 82 -4.23 -1.64 -8.98
CA ILE A 82 -4.92 -2.72 -9.70
C ILE A 82 -4.00 -3.41 -10.71
N ARG A 83 -3.09 -2.67 -11.36
CA ARG A 83 -2.23 -3.18 -12.44
C ARG A 83 -0.94 -3.84 -11.96
N ALA A 84 -0.53 -3.59 -10.73
CA ALA A 84 0.72 -4.10 -10.18
C ALA A 84 0.60 -5.58 -9.81
N ASP A 85 1.68 -6.34 -10.02
CA ASP A 85 1.84 -7.71 -9.55
C ASP A 85 2.48 -7.74 -8.15
N LEU A 86 3.39 -6.77 -7.89
CA LEU A 86 4.06 -6.57 -6.60
C LEU A 86 3.90 -5.12 -6.17
N ILE A 87 3.44 -4.91 -4.95
CA ILE A 87 3.31 -3.58 -4.32
C ILE A 87 4.32 -3.46 -3.20
N LEU A 88 5.26 -2.54 -3.37
CA LEU A 88 6.35 -2.30 -2.43
C LEU A 88 6.06 -1.03 -1.63
N TRP A 89 5.75 -1.19 -0.34
CA TRP A 89 5.46 -0.09 0.58
C TRP A 89 6.74 0.36 1.28
N SER A 90 7.21 1.55 0.97
CA SER A 90 8.43 2.11 1.54
C SER A 90 8.11 3.34 2.38
N PHE A 91 8.36 3.30 3.70
CA PHE A 91 8.02 4.40 4.61
C PHE A 91 8.87 4.41 5.89
N PRO A 92 9.08 5.56 6.53
CA PRO A 92 9.60 5.62 7.88
C PRO A 92 8.50 5.29 8.90
N LEU A 93 8.86 4.67 10.00
CA LEU A 93 7.95 4.47 11.14
C LEU A 93 7.73 5.82 11.86
N TYR A 94 6.50 6.32 11.87
CA TYR A 94 6.10 7.55 12.56
C TYR A 94 5.03 7.22 13.60
N TYR A 95 5.33 7.52 14.86
CA TYR A 95 4.42 7.24 15.98
C TYR A 95 3.88 5.80 15.94
N PHE A 96 4.81 4.84 15.76
CA PHE A 96 4.54 3.39 15.68
C PHE A 96 3.62 2.98 14.52
N ASN A 97 3.43 3.84 13.51
CA ASN A 97 2.60 3.55 12.34
C ASN A 97 3.20 4.20 11.07
N VAL A 98 2.43 4.17 9.97
CA VAL A 98 2.80 4.86 8.73
C VAL A 98 2.67 6.37 8.86
N PRO A 99 3.43 7.18 8.08
CA PRO A 99 3.21 8.63 8.02
C PRO A 99 1.79 8.99 7.60
N GLY A 100 1.23 10.09 8.13
CA GLY A 100 -0.15 10.50 7.88
C GLY A 100 -0.53 10.60 6.40
N MET A 101 0.37 11.08 5.54
CA MET A 101 0.14 11.13 4.09
C MET A 101 -0.03 9.74 3.47
N LEU A 102 0.71 8.74 3.94
CA LEU A 102 0.54 7.35 3.49
C LEU A 102 -0.75 6.76 4.05
N LYS A 103 -1.13 7.13 5.27
CA LYS A 103 -2.42 6.73 5.86
C LYS A 103 -3.59 7.30 5.05
N ASN A 104 -3.51 8.55 4.57
CA ASN A 104 -4.53 9.10 3.67
C ASN A 104 -4.69 8.24 2.42
N LEU A 105 -3.60 7.81 1.78
CA LEU A 105 -3.66 6.92 0.63
C LEU A 105 -4.34 5.58 0.98
N ILE A 106 -3.98 4.98 2.12
CA ILE A 106 -4.56 3.71 2.57
C ILE A 106 -6.07 3.87 2.78
N ASP A 107 -6.51 4.88 3.54
CA ASP A 107 -7.93 5.14 3.82
C ASP A 107 -8.75 5.44 2.54
N ARG A 108 -8.10 6.00 1.53
CA ARG A 108 -8.72 6.34 0.25
C ARG A 108 -8.80 5.16 -0.73
N GLN A 109 -8.42 3.95 -0.32
CA GLN A 109 -8.63 2.72 -1.09
C GLN A 109 -10.03 2.12 -0.92
N LEU A 110 -10.89 2.70 -0.10
CA LEU A 110 -12.27 2.26 0.10
C LEU A 110 -13.06 2.00 -1.22
N PRO A 111 -12.87 2.75 -2.33
CA PRO A 111 -13.48 2.42 -3.63
C PRO A 111 -13.14 1.03 -4.17
N MET A 112 -12.02 0.45 -3.72
CA MET A 112 -11.56 -0.88 -4.14
C MET A 112 -12.30 -2.01 -3.44
N SER A 113 -13.09 -1.72 -2.41
CA SER A 113 -13.89 -2.69 -1.66
C SER A 113 -15.36 -2.60 -2.04
N LEU A 114 -16.07 -3.72 -1.88
CA LEU A 114 -17.53 -3.77 -1.99
C LEU A 114 -18.18 -3.32 -0.67
N PRO A 115 -19.40 -2.77 -0.69
CA PRO A 115 -20.09 -2.30 0.51
C PRO A 115 -20.61 -3.43 1.42
N PHE A 116 -20.59 -4.66 0.94
CA PHE A 116 -21.12 -5.82 1.65
C PHE A 116 -20.03 -6.49 2.46
N MET A 117 -20.37 -6.94 3.67
CA MET A 117 -19.48 -7.75 4.48
C MET A 117 -19.28 -9.11 3.83
N SER A 118 -18.05 -9.56 3.79
CA SER A 118 -17.72 -10.92 3.35
C SER A 118 -18.23 -11.94 4.36
N SER A 119 -18.69 -13.10 3.86
CA SER A 119 -18.98 -14.25 4.72
C SER A 119 -17.72 -14.91 5.29
N LYS A 120 -16.55 -14.58 4.73
CA LYS A 120 -15.26 -15.05 5.24
C LYS A 120 -14.92 -14.29 6.52
N GLN A 121 -14.76 -15.02 7.60
CA GLN A 121 -14.20 -14.43 8.82
C GLN A 121 -12.69 -14.27 8.63
N ASP A 122 -12.17 -13.08 8.94
CA ASP A 122 -10.75 -12.91 9.11
C ASP A 122 -10.30 -13.59 10.42
N GLU A 123 -8.98 -13.79 10.57
CA GLU A 123 -8.40 -14.43 11.76
C GLU A 123 -8.72 -13.68 13.06
N TYR A 124 -9.12 -12.42 12.97
CA TYR A 124 -9.42 -11.55 14.11
C TYR A 124 -10.93 -11.48 14.41
N GLY A 125 -11.77 -12.16 13.61
CA GLY A 125 -13.23 -12.14 13.78
C GLY A 125 -13.89 -10.80 13.48
N SER A 126 -13.13 -9.84 12.90
CA SER A 126 -13.62 -8.48 12.64
C SER A 126 -14.51 -8.38 11.39
N GLY A 127 -14.50 -9.40 10.55
CA GLY A 127 -15.09 -9.38 9.22
C GLY A 127 -14.29 -8.54 8.23
N SER A 128 -14.56 -8.73 6.97
CA SER A 128 -13.90 -8.02 5.87
C SER A 128 -14.89 -7.65 4.77
N HIS A 129 -14.49 -6.76 3.90
CA HIS A 129 -15.19 -6.47 2.66
C HIS A 129 -14.50 -7.20 1.51
N ASP A 130 -15.28 -7.81 0.61
CA ASP A 130 -14.71 -8.39 -0.59
C ASP A 130 -14.11 -7.30 -1.49
N SER A 131 -13.06 -7.66 -2.23
CA SER A 131 -12.48 -6.75 -3.21
C SER A 131 -13.41 -6.55 -4.39
N ARG A 132 -13.49 -5.33 -4.90
CA ARG A 132 -14.20 -4.98 -6.13
C ARG A 132 -13.45 -5.43 -7.38
N TYR A 133 -12.14 -5.53 -7.28
CA TYR A 133 -11.22 -5.86 -8.36
C TYR A 133 -10.56 -7.20 -8.09
N ASP A 134 -10.10 -7.85 -9.14
CA ASP A 134 -9.25 -9.02 -8.99
C ASP A 134 -7.90 -8.60 -8.36
N MET A 135 -7.70 -9.01 -7.12
CA MET A 135 -6.48 -8.75 -6.35
C MET A 135 -5.74 -10.07 -6.04
N GLU A 136 -6.21 -11.19 -6.61
CA GLU A 136 -5.60 -12.50 -6.39
C GLU A 136 -4.17 -12.53 -6.96
N GLY A 137 -3.27 -13.22 -6.28
CA GLY A 137 -1.87 -13.36 -6.69
C GLY A 137 -1.01 -12.11 -6.52
N LYS A 138 -1.57 -10.97 -6.11
CA LYS A 138 -0.77 -9.78 -5.80
C LYS A 138 0.07 -10.01 -4.55
N ARG A 139 1.32 -9.62 -4.65
CA ARG A 139 2.29 -9.70 -3.54
C ARG A 139 2.55 -8.33 -2.96
N HIS A 140 2.82 -8.30 -1.67
CA HIS A 140 3.16 -7.07 -0.96
C HIS A 140 4.50 -7.23 -0.25
N VAL A 141 5.26 -6.15 -0.14
CA VAL A 141 6.50 -6.09 0.64
C VAL A 141 6.50 -4.78 1.42
N LEU A 142 6.82 -4.85 2.70
CA LEU A 142 6.94 -3.70 3.58
C LEU A 142 8.42 -3.42 3.84
N ILE A 143 8.88 -2.21 3.52
CA ILE A 143 10.22 -1.73 3.84
C ILE A 143 10.09 -0.48 4.69
N SER A 144 10.44 -0.60 5.96
CA SER A 144 10.35 0.51 6.90
C SER A 144 11.66 0.72 7.65
N THR A 145 11.89 1.97 8.05
CA THR A 145 13.00 2.38 8.90
C THR A 145 12.48 3.14 10.10
N CYS A 146 13.10 2.97 11.26
CA CYS A 146 12.79 3.74 12.46
C CYS A 146 14.04 4.38 13.05
N GLY A 147 13.83 5.34 13.96
CA GLY A 147 14.89 6.00 14.72
C GLY A 147 15.27 5.26 16.01
N PHE A 148 14.62 4.14 16.32
CA PHE A 148 14.91 3.34 17.50
C PHE A 148 16.10 2.40 17.23
N TYR A 149 16.86 2.07 18.28
CA TYR A 149 17.99 1.14 18.18
C TYR A 149 17.54 -0.33 18.08
N SER A 150 16.29 -0.63 18.39
CA SER A 150 15.68 -1.96 18.27
C SER A 150 14.37 -1.91 17.50
N ALA A 151 14.10 -2.96 16.74
CA ALA A 151 12.81 -3.13 16.07
C ALA A 151 11.75 -3.78 16.99
N VAL A 152 12.18 -4.44 18.06
CA VAL A 152 11.30 -5.23 18.96
C VAL A 152 10.18 -4.35 19.53
N GLY A 153 8.92 -4.75 19.29
CA GLY A 153 7.71 -4.07 19.75
C GLY A 153 7.37 -2.77 19.02
N ASN A 154 8.32 -2.14 18.33
CA ASN A 154 8.09 -0.84 17.70
C ASN A 154 7.22 -0.91 16.43
N TYR A 155 7.16 -2.08 15.78
CA TYR A 155 6.40 -2.30 14.55
C TYR A 155 5.06 -2.99 14.75
N ASP A 156 4.70 -3.41 15.95
CA ASP A 156 3.51 -4.24 16.23
C ASP A 156 2.22 -3.56 15.72
N SER A 157 2.08 -2.27 15.96
CA SER A 157 0.90 -1.50 15.53
C SER A 157 0.78 -1.42 14.02
N VAL A 158 1.87 -1.14 13.31
CA VAL A 158 1.85 -1.03 11.85
C VAL A 158 1.68 -2.40 11.20
N LEU A 159 2.32 -3.44 11.71
CA LEU A 159 2.13 -4.80 11.22
C LEU A 159 0.68 -5.24 11.41
N ARG A 160 0.09 -4.99 12.58
CA ARG A 160 -1.32 -5.28 12.84
C ARG A 160 -2.26 -4.56 11.86
N MET A 161 -1.98 -3.29 11.54
CA MET A 161 -2.75 -2.56 10.52
C MET A 161 -2.67 -3.22 9.15
N PHE A 162 -1.46 -3.64 8.73
CA PHE A 162 -1.27 -4.31 7.45
C PHE A 162 -1.90 -5.72 7.44
N ASP A 163 -1.88 -6.45 8.55
CA ASP A 163 -2.59 -7.73 8.71
C ASP A 163 -4.10 -7.59 8.42
N HIS A 164 -4.75 -6.56 8.98
CA HIS A 164 -6.16 -6.28 8.70
C HIS A 164 -6.40 -5.82 7.27
N PHE A 165 -5.45 -5.11 6.69
CA PHE A 165 -5.58 -4.53 5.36
C PHE A 165 -5.29 -5.52 4.22
N LEU A 166 -4.28 -6.37 4.37
CA LEU A 166 -3.80 -7.30 3.35
C LEU A 166 -4.10 -8.77 3.67
N GLY A 167 -4.50 -9.07 4.89
CA GLY A 167 -4.51 -10.40 5.47
C GLY A 167 -3.19 -10.74 6.16
N LYS A 168 -3.25 -11.49 7.25
CA LYS A 168 -2.11 -11.81 8.10
C LYS A 168 -0.98 -12.48 7.34
N GLY A 169 0.20 -11.88 7.41
CA GLY A 169 1.41 -12.41 6.79
C GLY A 169 1.44 -12.38 5.26
N ASN A 170 0.55 -11.65 4.62
CA ASN A 170 0.51 -11.49 3.15
C ASN A 170 1.45 -10.38 2.64
N TYR A 171 2.59 -10.16 3.31
CA TYR A 171 3.60 -9.17 2.94
C TYR A 171 5.00 -9.58 3.35
#